data_d1362259ba40bf626b73458488331861
#
_entry.id   d1362259ba40bf626b73458488331861
#
_cell.length_a   1.000
_cell.length_b   1.000
_cell.length_c   1.000
_cell.angle_alpha   90.00
_cell.angle_beta   90.00
_cell.angle_gamma   90.00
#
_symmetry.space_group_name_H-M   'P 1'
#
loop_
_entity.id
_entity.type
_entity.pdbx_description
1 polymer ?
#
loop_
_entity_poly.entity_id
_entity_poly.type
_entity_poly.pdbx_seq_one_letter_code
_entity_poly.pdbx_strand_id
1 'polypeptide(L)'
;MQITKPALLVSSLLIACAATDTAAQEKPRTQPAYNYANVSFADYDGGDALTIAGGVEFNSPYFVSGHYKTIDSNAISASRDSVGFNLGRYFWLNSGLIADVQARVGRVDFGPLDSNYWGAEANLRQRVDQFEFYGGVGYLNYTDAGSDNIYQFGVNYFLNQNTSVGVGYQDSEYGDGVRLRASYHF
;
A
#
# COMPACT_ATOMS: atom_id res chain seq x y z
N MET A 1 28.39 8.63 7.26
CA MET A 1 27.25 7.76 6.98
C MET A 1 26.22 8.04 8.07
N GLN A 2 25.28 8.96 7.81
CA GLN A 2 24.20 9.28 8.76
C GLN A 2 23.10 8.27 8.49
N ILE A 3 22.83 7.41 9.48
CA ILE A 3 21.66 6.53 9.48
C ILE A 3 20.44 7.43 9.68
N THR A 4 19.66 7.61 8.63
CA THR A 4 18.50 8.47 8.60
C THR A 4 17.43 8.00 9.59
N LYS A 5 16.88 8.94 10.34
CA LYS A 5 15.88 8.74 11.42
C LYS A 5 14.63 7.88 11.08
N PRO A 6 14.15 7.74 9.82
CA PRO A 6 12.98 6.92 9.51
C PRO A 6 13.19 5.41 9.72
N ALA A 7 14.41 4.88 9.53
CA ALA A 7 14.69 3.46 9.74
C ALA A 7 14.46 3.01 11.20
N LEU A 8 14.68 3.90 12.16
CA LEU A 8 14.46 3.61 13.58
C LEU A 8 12.97 3.60 13.97
N LEU A 9 12.13 4.42 13.30
CA LEU A 9 10.69 4.47 13.54
C LEU A 9 9.95 3.24 13.01
N VAL A 10 10.34 2.72 11.86
CA VAL A 10 9.78 1.49 11.28
C VAL A 10 10.16 0.28 12.14
N SER A 11 11.38 0.22 12.65
CA SER A 11 11.83 -0.86 13.54
C SER A 11 11.06 -0.87 14.87
N SER A 12 10.74 0.29 15.44
CA SER A 12 9.98 0.37 16.70
C SER A 12 8.49 0.05 16.52
N LEU A 13 7.91 0.33 15.36
CA LEU A 13 6.52 -0.01 15.07
C LEU A 13 6.33 -1.52 14.83
N LEU A 14 7.30 -2.15 14.17
CA LEU A 14 7.32 -3.61 13.97
C LEU A 14 7.41 -4.39 15.29
N ILE A 15 8.16 -3.88 16.27
CA ILE A 15 8.30 -4.48 17.61
C ILE A 15 7.01 -4.32 18.43
N ALA A 16 6.30 -3.20 18.31
CA ALA A 16 5.04 -2.98 19.00
C ALA A 16 3.90 -3.88 18.51
N CYS A 17 3.86 -4.19 17.20
CA CYS A 17 2.89 -5.14 16.63
C CYS A 17 3.16 -6.60 17.01
N ALA A 18 4.39 -6.97 17.32
CA ALA A 18 4.75 -8.35 17.70
C ALA A 18 4.48 -8.69 19.17
N ALA A 19 4.18 -7.69 20.01
CA ALA A 19 4.04 -7.85 21.47
C ALA A 19 2.61 -8.16 21.96
N THR A 20 1.63 -8.20 21.09
CA THR A 20 0.23 -8.48 21.48
C THR A 20 -0.28 -9.69 20.72
N ASP A 21 -0.12 -10.85 21.26
CA ASP A 21 -1.04 -11.99 21.33
C ASP A 21 -0.33 -13.34 21.39
N THR A 22 -0.20 -13.84 22.62
CA THR A 22 -0.11 -15.29 22.90
C THR A 22 -1.51 -15.89 23.12
N ALA A 23 -2.54 -15.40 22.45
CA ALA A 23 -3.88 -15.94 22.49
C ALA A 23 -4.12 -16.86 21.31
N ALA A 24 -4.53 -18.09 21.62
CA ALA A 24 -5.06 -19.15 20.76
C ALA A 24 -4.92 -18.90 19.24
N GLN A 25 -4.20 -19.76 18.57
CA GLN A 25 -4.07 -19.80 17.11
C GLN A 25 -5.46 -19.98 16.47
N GLU A 26 -6.18 -18.87 16.31
CA GLU A 26 -7.40 -18.84 15.52
C GLU A 26 -7.05 -19.12 14.05
N LYS A 27 -7.88 -19.95 13.42
CA LYS A 27 -7.69 -20.34 12.02
C LYS A 27 -7.56 -19.09 11.14
N PRO A 28 -6.51 -18.96 10.29
CA PRO A 28 -6.29 -17.78 9.46
C PRO A 28 -7.53 -17.46 8.62
N ARG A 29 -7.85 -16.17 8.47
CA ARG A 29 -8.87 -15.73 7.51
C ARG A 29 -8.46 -16.23 6.13
N THR A 30 -9.33 -16.95 5.45
CA THR A 30 -9.05 -17.49 4.11
C THR A 30 -9.24 -16.44 3.00
N GLN A 31 -9.70 -15.25 3.35
CA GLN A 31 -10.10 -14.21 2.39
C GLN A 31 -9.32 -12.93 2.61
N PRO A 32 -8.87 -12.25 1.53
CA PRO A 32 -8.31 -10.93 1.60
C PRO A 32 -9.30 -9.93 2.24
N ALA A 33 -8.81 -9.02 3.09
CA ALA A 33 -9.63 -8.04 3.80
C ALA A 33 -9.41 -6.63 3.24
N TYR A 34 -10.49 -5.85 3.20
CA TYR A 34 -10.44 -4.43 2.82
C TYR A 34 -10.51 -3.49 4.02
N ASN A 35 -10.75 -4.03 5.23
CA ASN A 35 -10.65 -3.29 6.49
C ASN A 35 -9.23 -3.37 6.99
N TYR A 36 -8.45 -2.32 6.84
CA TYR A 36 -7.04 -2.31 7.20
C TYR A 36 -6.50 -0.92 7.50
N ALA A 37 -5.44 -0.88 8.29
CA ALA A 37 -4.50 0.23 8.38
C ALA A 37 -3.09 -0.31 8.13
N ASN A 38 -2.26 0.42 7.40
CA ASN A 38 -0.89 0.00 7.15
C ASN A 38 0.10 1.16 7.18
N VAL A 39 1.35 0.81 7.42
CA VAL A 39 2.51 1.65 7.19
C VAL A 39 3.45 0.90 6.26
N SER A 40 4.05 1.60 5.33
CA SER A 40 5.06 1.02 4.46
C SER A 40 6.22 1.96 4.21
N PHE A 41 7.38 1.36 4.03
CA PHE A 41 8.60 2.01 3.60
C PHE A 41 8.95 1.47 2.22
N ALA A 42 9.34 2.34 1.31
CA ALA A 42 9.77 1.96 -0.02
C ALA A 42 11.05 2.71 -0.41
N ASP A 43 11.92 2.01 -1.13
CA ASP A 43 13.11 2.56 -1.76
C ASP A 43 12.80 2.61 -3.26
N TYR A 44 12.59 3.84 -3.77
CA TYR A 44 12.32 4.13 -5.17
C TYR A 44 13.55 4.76 -5.84
N ASP A 45 13.60 4.71 -7.15
CA ASP A 45 14.64 5.41 -7.93
C ASP A 45 14.70 6.90 -7.60
N GLY A 46 13.56 7.50 -7.25
CA GLY A 46 13.43 8.92 -6.88
C GLY A 46 13.75 9.25 -5.42
N GLY A 47 13.89 8.27 -4.55
CA GLY A 47 14.17 8.43 -3.11
C GLY A 47 13.38 7.50 -2.20
N ASP A 48 13.64 7.60 -0.92
CA ASP A 48 12.99 6.80 0.13
C ASP A 48 11.60 7.35 0.46
N ALA A 49 10.60 6.48 0.54
CA ALA A 49 9.23 6.86 0.85
C ALA A 49 8.68 6.20 2.11
N LEU A 50 7.96 6.98 2.90
CA LEU A 50 7.09 6.49 3.97
C LEU A 50 5.63 6.70 3.55
N THR A 51 4.83 5.65 3.65
CA THR A 51 3.39 5.73 3.35
C THR A 51 2.58 5.25 4.54
N ILE A 52 1.52 5.99 4.88
CA ILE A 52 0.45 5.55 5.77
C ILE A 52 -0.81 5.41 4.91
N ALA A 53 -1.49 4.28 5.03
CA ALA A 53 -2.72 4.04 4.27
C ALA A 53 -3.73 3.27 5.11
N GLY A 54 -4.99 3.39 4.72
CA GLY A 54 -6.07 2.65 5.34
C GLY A 54 -7.24 2.47 4.39
N GLY A 55 -8.04 1.45 4.66
CA GLY A 55 -9.23 1.15 3.88
C GLY A 55 -10.33 0.58 4.76
N VAL A 56 -11.56 0.78 4.33
CA VAL A 56 -12.76 0.21 4.94
C VAL A 56 -13.73 -0.27 3.89
N GLU A 57 -14.32 -1.43 4.16
CA GLU A 57 -15.47 -1.94 3.43
C GLU A 57 -16.73 -1.30 4.04
N PHE A 58 -17.55 -0.65 3.25
CA PHE A 58 -18.73 0.07 3.77
C PHE A 58 -20.06 -0.55 3.33
N ASN A 59 -20.09 -1.23 2.23
CA ASN A 59 -21.27 -1.97 1.76
C ASN A 59 -20.78 -3.06 0.80
N SER A 60 -20.58 -4.27 1.30
CA SER A 60 -20.03 -5.37 0.49
C SER A 60 -20.75 -5.48 -0.87
N PRO A 61 -20.04 -5.50 -2.00
CA PRO A 61 -18.59 -5.64 -2.19
C PRO A 61 -17.83 -4.31 -2.45
N TYR A 62 -18.22 -3.20 -1.84
CA TYR A 62 -17.60 -1.89 -2.07
C TYR A 62 -16.68 -1.49 -0.91
N PHE A 63 -15.57 -0.83 -1.24
CA PHE A 63 -14.62 -0.32 -0.27
C PHE A 63 -14.11 1.08 -0.65
N VAL A 64 -13.66 1.81 0.34
CA VAL A 64 -12.91 3.06 0.17
C VAL A 64 -11.57 2.91 0.85
N SER A 65 -10.53 3.49 0.27
CA SER A 65 -9.21 3.57 0.89
C SER A 65 -8.56 4.93 0.63
N GLY A 66 -7.58 5.25 1.46
CA GLY A 66 -6.80 6.46 1.28
C GLY A 66 -5.37 6.25 1.72
N HIS A 67 -4.48 7.12 1.25
CA HIS A 67 -3.08 7.12 1.65
C HIS A 67 -2.52 8.53 1.73
N TYR A 68 -1.52 8.66 2.57
CA TYR A 68 -0.57 9.76 2.58
C TYR A 68 0.82 9.19 2.44
N LYS A 69 1.60 9.72 1.52
CA LYS A 69 2.97 9.31 1.23
C LYS A 69 3.87 10.53 1.30
N THR A 70 5.01 10.41 1.94
CA THR A 70 6.08 11.39 1.91
C THR A 70 7.34 10.75 1.37
N ILE A 71 8.09 11.47 0.56
CA ILE A 71 9.33 11.02 -0.07
C ILE A 71 10.46 11.99 0.27
N ASP A 72 11.57 11.43 0.74
CA ASP A 72 12.85 12.12 0.84
C ASP A 72 13.61 11.92 -0.47
N SER A 73 13.60 12.94 -1.33
CA SER A 73 14.24 12.86 -2.64
C SER A 73 15.77 12.88 -2.55
N ASN A 74 16.43 11.96 -3.23
CA ASN A 74 17.89 11.92 -3.37
C ASN A 74 18.46 13.11 -4.16
N ALA A 75 17.64 13.78 -4.97
CA ALA A 75 18.05 14.82 -5.89
C ALA A 75 17.83 16.25 -5.35
N ILE A 76 16.93 16.44 -4.40
CA ILE A 76 16.55 17.76 -3.88
C ILE A 76 16.37 17.63 -2.37
N SER A 77 16.89 18.57 -1.58
CA SER A 77 16.77 18.59 -0.11
C SER A 77 15.35 18.93 0.39
N ALA A 78 14.30 18.62 -0.38
CA ALA A 78 12.90 18.85 -0.05
C ALA A 78 12.12 17.53 -0.06
N SER A 79 11.32 17.32 0.97
CA SER A 79 10.33 16.24 0.96
C SER A 79 9.22 16.55 -0.03
N ARG A 80 8.69 15.53 -0.67
CA ARG A 80 7.54 15.60 -1.58
C ARG A 80 6.43 14.75 -1.01
N ASP A 81 5.21 15.19 -1.15
CA ASP A 81 4.06 14.54 -0.55
C ASP A 81 3.04 14.11 -1.60
N SER A 82 2.34 13.04 -1.31
CA SER A 82 1.19 12.59 -2.10
C SER A 82 0.05 12.21 -1.17
N VAL A 83 -1.16 12.60 -1.54
CA VAL A 83 -2.39 12.18 -0.88
C VAL A 83 -3.36 11.66 -1.91
N GLY A 84 -3.98 10.52 -1.63
CA GLY A 84 -4.92 9.91 -2.55
C GLY A 84 -6.05 9.17 -1.86
N PHE A 85 -7.15 9.06 -2.60
CA PHE A 85 -8.35 8.32 -2.23
C PHE A 85 -8.75 7.39 -3.37
N ASN A 86 -9.25 6.22 -2.98
CA ASN A 86 -9.72 5.21 -3.93
C ASN A 86 -11.13 4.76 -3.52
N LEU A 87 -11.96 4.54 -4.52
CA LEU A 87 -13.26 3.90 -4.39
C LEU A 87 -13.26 2.66 -5.26
N GLY A 88 -13.50 1.50 -4.66
CA GLY A 88 -13.36 0.22 -5.35
C GLY A 88 -14.52 -0.73 -5.13
N ARG A 89 -14.53 -1.74 -5.99
CA ARG A 89 -15.40 -2.91 -5.88
C ARG A 89 -14.58 -4.16 -6.09
N TYR A 90 -14.83 -5.18 -5.26
CA TYR A 90 -14.19 -6.48 -5.41
C TYR A 90 -15.17 -7.55 -5.91
N PHE A 91 -14.59 -8.62 -6.46
CA PHE A 91 -15.28 -9.76 -7.03
C PHE A 91 -14.63 -11.05 -6.51
N TRP A 92 -15.43 -11.90 -5.93
CA TRP A 92 -15.01 -13.24 -5.56
C TRP A 92 -14.88 -14.12 -6.79
N LEU A 93 -13.68 -14.62 -7.07
CA LEU A 93 -13.45 -15.54 -8.19
C LEU A 93 -13.48 -17.00 -7.72
N ASN A 94 -12.88 -17.27 -6.56
CA ASN A 94 -12.96 -18.56 -5.87
C ASN A 94 -12.59 -18.41 -4.38
N SER A 95 -12.44 -19.53 -3.64
CA SER A 95 -11.99 -19.50 -2.24
C SER A 95 -10.57 -18.95 -2.16
N GLY A 96 -10.43 -17.76 -1.58
CA GLY A 96 -9.15 -17.07 -1.37
C GLY A 96 -8.67 -16.20 -2.53
N LEU A 97 -9.29 -16.25 -3.72
CA LEU A 97 -8.95 -15.38 -4.85
C LEU A 97 -10.00 -14.29 -5.04
N ILE A 98 -9.55 -13.06 -5.03
CA ILE A 98 -10.34 -11.86 -5.26
C ILE A 98 -9.72 -11.05 -6.39
N ALA A 99 -10.55 -10.54 -7.28
CA ALA A 99 -10.22 -9.41 -8.16
C ALA A 99 -10.87 -8.15 -7.62
N ASP A 100 -10.22 -7.00 -7.72
CA ASP A 100 -10.85 -5.71 -7.49
C ASP A 100 -10.52 -4.72 -8.58
N VAL A 101 -11.41 -3.73 -8.73
CA VAL A 101 -11.20 -2.56 -9.56
C VAL A 101 -11.49 -1.33 -8.71
N GLN A 102 -10.68 -0.29 -8.88
CA GLN A 102 -10.83 0.94 -8.13
C GLN A 102 -10.58 2.18 -9.00
N ALA A 103 -11.40 3.20 -8.79
CA ALA A 103 -11.12 4.54 -9.25
C ALA A 103 -10.21 5.23 -8.23
N ARG A 104 -9.28 6.04 -8.71
CA ARG A 104 -8.29 6.76 -7.90
C ARG A 104 -8.33 8.24 -8.18
N VAL A 105 -8.23 9.06 -7.14
CA VAL A 105 -8.07 10.51 -7.24
C VAL A 105 -7.10 10.97 -6.17
N GLY A 106 -6.36 12.02 -6.45
CA GLY A 106 -5.44 12.56 -5.45
C GLY A 106 -4.66 13.75 -5.95
N ARG A 107 -3.66 14.11 -5.16
CA ARG A 107 -2.70 15.17 -5.44
C ARG A 107 -1.31 14.67 -5.13
N VAL A 108 -0.36 15.05 -5.95
CA VAL A 108 1.05 14.75 -5.81
C VAL A 108 1.88 16.01 -5.95
N ASP A 109 2.85 16.16 -5.08
CA ASP A 109 3.88 17.19 -5.15
C ASP A 109 5.13 16.58 -5.81
N PHE A 110 5.53 17.13 -6.96
CA PHE A 110 6.76 16.77 -7.67
C PHE A 110 7.92 17.74 -7.33
N GLY A 111 7.74 18.63 -6.37
CA GLY A 111 8.69 19.66 -5.95
C GLY A 111 8.46 20.99 -6.66
N PRO A 112 8.85 21.18 -7.93
CA PRO A 112 8.57 22.42 -8.65
C PRO A 112 7.13 22.53 -9.17
N LEU A 113 6.37 21.43 -9.15
CA LEU A 113 5.03 21.31 -9.71
C LEU A 113 4.15 20.42 -8.83
N ASP A 114 2.99 20.94 -8.46
CA ASP A 114 1.91 20.18 -7.87
C ASP A 114 0.96 19.71 -8.97
N SER A 115 0.49 18.48 -8.91
CA SER A 115 -0.49 17.99 -9.86
C SER A 115 -1.59 17.19 -9.17
N ASN A 116 -2.82 17.40 -9.59
CA ASN A 116 -3.91 16.50 -9.27
C ASN A 116 -3.86 15.30 -10.22
N TYR A 117 -4.29 14.15 -9.75
CA TYR A 117 -4.41 12.97 -10.60
C TYR A 117 -5.75 12.28 -10.43
N TRP A 118 -6.13 11.57 -11.49
CA TRP A 118 -7.22 10.61 -11.48
C TRP A 118 -6.79 9.36 -12.26
N GLY A 119 -7.41 8.25 -11.97
CA GLY A 119 -7.07 7.01 -12.65
C GLY A 119 -7.91 5.84 -12.23
N ALA A 120 -7.47 4.66 -12.67
CA ALA A 120 -8.07 3.39 -12.30
C ALA A 120 -6.99 2.33 -12.13
N GLU A 121 -7.29 1.35 -11.27
CA GLU A 121 -6.42 0.23 -10.99
C GLU A 121 -7.23 -1.05 -10.88
N ALA A 122 -6.69 -2.15 -11.37
CA ALA A 122 -7.24 -3.49 -11.22
C ALA A 122 -6.22 -4.37 -10.51
N ASN A 123 -6.67 -5.11 -9.51
CA ASN A 123 -5.83 -5.97 -8.69
C ASN A 123 -6.36 -7.40 -8.63
N LEU A 124 -5.44 -8.33 -8.42
CA LEU A 124 -5.70 -9.71 -8.03
C LEU A 124 -5.02 -9.98 -6.70
N ARG A 125 -5.73 -10.64 -5.79
CA ARG A 125 -5.22 -11.04 -4.48
C ARG A 125 -5.60 -12.47 -4.21
N GLN A 126 -4.61 -13.32 -3.94
CA GLN A 126 -4.81 -14.73 -3.60
C GLN A 126 -4.26 -15.00 -2.22
N ARG A 127 -5.11 -15.47 -1.33
CA ARG A 127 -4.70 -15.94 -0.01
C ARG A 127 -4.59 -17.45 0.02
N VAL A 128 -3.42 -17.92 0.48
CA VAL A 128 -3.11 -19.35 0.70
C VAL A 128 -2.49 -19.45 2.09
N ASP A 129 -3.24 -20.00 3.04
CA ASP A 129 -2.85 -20.10 4.44
C ASP A 129 -2.43 -18.74 5.03
N GLN A 130 -1.18 -18.61 5.45
CA GLN A 130 -0.61 -17.40 6.02
C GLN A 130 -0.06 -16.43 4.96
N PHE A 131 -0.06 -16.82 3.68
CA PHE A 131 0.46 -15.98 2.61
C PHE A 131 -0.68 -15.37 1.80
N GLU A 132 -0.52 -14.10 1.45
CA GLU A 132 -1.36 -13.41 0.48
C GLU A 132 -0.47 -12.88 -0.63
N PHE A 133 -0.63 -13.41 -1.82
CA PHE A 133 0.00 -12.92 -3.05
C PHE A 133 -0.90 -11.85 -3.65
N TYR A 134 -0.32 -10.78 -4.13
CA TYR A 134 -1.06 -9.72 -4.81
C TYR A 134 -0.32 -9.21 -6.03
N GLY A 135 -1.08 -8.74 -7.00
CA GLY A 135 -0.58 -8.05 -8.18
C GLY A 135 -1.64 -7.13 -8.74
N GLY A 136 -1.24 -6.04 -9.34
CA GLY A 136 -2.15 -5.07 -9.92
C GLY A 136 -1.50 -4.25 -11.01
N VAL A 137 -2.36 -3.70 -11.87
CA VAL A 137 -1.99 -2.77 -12.94
C VAL A 137 -2.99 -1.61 -12.94
N GLY A 138 -2.53 -0.44 -13.29
CA GLY A 138 -3.37 0.74 -13.32
C GLY A 138 -2.86 1.81 -14.27
N TYR A 139 -3.64 2.88 -14.35
CA TYR A 139 -3.35 4.05 -15.14
C TYR A 139 -3.67 5.28 -14.32
N LEU A 140 -2.74 6.23 -14.28
CA LEU A 140 -2.89 7.54 -13.66
C LEU A 140 -2.73 8.63 -14.72
N ASN A 141 -3.60 9.62 -14.69
CA ASN A 141 -3.50 10.83 -15.49
C ASN A 141 -3.31 12.01 -14.55
N TYR A 142 -2.21 12.69 -14.71
CA TYR A 142 -1.85 13.90 -13.96
C TYR A 142 -2.26 15.12 -14.77
N THR A 143 -2.91 16.08 -14.13
CA THR A 143 -3.40 17.30 -14.81
C THR A 143 -2.28 18.07 -15.48
N ASP A 144 -1.10 18.13 -14.84
CA ASP A 144 0.01 18.99 -15.25
C ASP A 144 1.30 18.21 -15.60
N ALA A 145 1.29 16.87 -15.47
CA ALA A 145 2.50 16.05 -15.65
C ALA A 145 2.31 14.85 -16.60
N GLY A 146 1.19 14.83 -17.36
CA GLY A 146 0.93 13.74 -18.32
C GLY A 146 0.29 12.51 -17.69
N SER A 147 0.63 11.32 -18.17
CA SER A 147 0.00 10.08 -17.68
C SER A 147 1.03 8.98 -17.54
N ASP A 148 0.72 8.02 -16.65
CA ASP A 148 1.58 6.90 -16.36
C ASP A 148 0.80 5.59 -16.19
N ASN A 149 1.44 4.47 -16.51
CA ASN A 149 0.95 3.14 -16.22
C ASN A 149 1.66 2.65 -14.96
N ILE A 150 0.89 2.28 -13.96
CA ILE A 150 1.40 1.78 -12.69
C ILE A 150 1.20 0.27 -12.59
N TYR A 151 2.10 -0.41 -11.92
CA TYR A 151 1.97 -1.82 -11.60
C TYR A 151 2.52 -2.11 -10.20
N GLN A 152 2.01 -3.16 -9.60
CA GLN A 152 2.50 -3.64 -8.31
C GLN A 152 2.35 -5.14 -8.20
N PHE A 153 3.24 -5.76 -7.44
CA PHE A 153 3.11 -7.15 -7.03
C PHE A 153 3.87 -7.40 -5.73
N GLY A 154 3.50 -8.44 -5.03
CA GLY A 154 4.20 -8.79 -3.79
C GLY A 154 3.51 -9.89 -3.01
N VAL A 155 4.00 -10.07 -1.79
CA VAL A 155 3.50 -11.06 -0.85
C VAL A 155 3.40 -10.46 0.55
N ASN A 156 2.30 -10.76 1.24
CA ASN A 156 2.12 -10.50 2.66
C ASN A 156 2.16 -11.83 3.42
N TYR A 157 2.83 -11.85 4.55
CA TYR A 157 2.82 -12.95 5.51
C TYR A 157 2.01 -12.54 6.74
N PHE A 158 0.97 -13.29 7.07
CA PHE A 158 0.11 -13.03 8.21
C PHE A 158 0.71 -13.68 9.46
N LEU A 159 1.13 -12.86 10.41
CA LEU A 159 1.62 -13.28 11.71
C LEU A 159 0.48 -13.85 12.57
N ASN A 160 -0.71 -13.28 12.41
CA ASN A 160 -1.97 -13.70 12.99
C ASN A 160 -3.12 -13.24 12.07
N GLN A 161 -4.38 -13.38 12.50
CA GLN A 161 -5.55 -13.00 11.70
C GLN A 161 -5.60 -11.50 11.36
N ASN A 162 -5.04 -10.67 12.21
CA ASN A 162 -5.15 -9.22 12.15
C ASN A 162 -3.87 -8.51 11.72
N THR A 163 -2.71 -9.18 11.78
CA THR A 163 -1.42 -8.52 11.53
C THR A 163 -0.66 -9.24 10.43
N SER A 164 -0.17 -8.47 9.47
CA SER A 164 0.68 -8.99 8.41
C SER A 164 1.89 -8.09 8.17
N VAL A 165 2.95 -8.71 7.66
CA VAL A 165 4.12 -8.03 7.11
C VAL A 165 4.28 -8.45 5.66
N GLY A 166 4.78 -7.57 4.82
CA GLY A 166 4.89 -7.86 3.40
C GLY A 166 6.05 -7.19 2.72
N VAL A 167 6.41 -7.77 1.59
CA VAL A 167 7.37 -7.22 0.65
C VAL A 167 6.72 -7.18 -0.73
N GLY A 168 7.01 -6.15 -1.48
CA GLY A 168 6.52 -6.01 -2.85
C GLY A 168 7.38 -5.09 -3.67
N TYR A 169 7.11 -5.11 -4.94
CA TYR A 169 7.63 -4.18 -5.92
C TYR A 169 6.49 -3.37 -6.50
N GLN A 170 6.68 -2.10 -6.68
CA GLN A 170 5.68 -1.25 -7.32
C GLN A 170 6.34 -0.15 -8.13
N ASP A 171 5.70 0.16 -9.23
CA ASP A 171 5.87 1.40 -9.96
C ASP A 171 4.89 2.43 -9.40
N SER A 172 5.34 3.64 -9.21
CA SER A 172 4.57 4.73 -8.64
C SER A 172 4.91 6.04 -9.32
N GLU A 173 4.22 7.11 -8.93
CA GLU A 173 4.48 8.48 -9.35
C GLU A 173 5.93 8.97 -9.12
N TYR A 174 6.73 8.20 -8.39
CA TYR A 174 8.11 8.52 -8.05
C TYR A 174 9.13 7.51 -8.58
N GLY A 175 8.70 6.65 -9.50
CA GLY A 175 9.49 5.58 -10.09
C GLY A 175 9.28 4.22 -9.45
N ASP A 176 10.11 3.28 -9.87
CA ASP A 176 10.06 1.89 -9.44
C ASP A 176 10.73 1.70 -8.09
N GLY A 177 10.26 0.74 -7.30
CA GLY A 177 10.92 0.45 -6.05
C GLY A 177 10.41 -0.75 -5.28
N VAL A 178 11.23 -1.19 -4.35
CA VAL A 178 10.90 -2.25 -3.38
C VAL A 178 10.22 -1.63 -2.18
N ARG A 179 9.12 -2.25 -1.75
CA ARG A 179 8.32 -1.80 -0.61
C ARG A 179 8.25 -2.86 0.47
N LEU A 180 8.49 -2.45 1.72
CA LEU A 180 8.20 -3.20 2.93
C LEU A 180 6.93 -2.64 3.57
N ARG A 181 6.05 -3.52 4.05
CA ARG A 181 4.74 -3.12 4.62
C ARG A 181 4.48 -3.86 5.92
N ALA A 182 3.88 -3.16 6.89
CA ALA A 182 3.22 -3.75 8.04
C ALA A 182 1.76 -3.32 8.05
N SER A 183 0.83 -4.24 8.28
CA SER A 183 -0.61 -3.99 8.21
C SER A 183 -1.33 -4.57 9.41
N TYR A 184 -2.36 -3.85 9.84
CA TYR A 184 -3.35 -4.32 10.80
C TYR A 184 -4.71 -4.42 10.10
N HIS A 185 -5.37 -5.56 10.23
CA HIS A 185 -6.66 -5.87 9.61
C HIS A 185 -7.73 -6.01 10.73
N PHE A 186 -8.88 -5.36 10.57
CA PHE A 186 -9.94 -5.31 11.60
C PHE A 186 -11.33 -5.65 11.05
#